data_f2babb3d7c8f3c24cb0e091a2f22e397
#
_entry.id   f2babb3d7c8f3c24cb0e091a2f22e397
#
_cell.length_a   1.000
_cell.length_b   1.000
_cell.length_c   1.000
_cell.angle_alpha   90.00
_cell.angle_beta   90.00
_cell.angle_gamma   90.00
#
_symmetry.space_group_name_H-M   'P 1'
#
loop_
_entity.id
_entity.type
_entity.pdbx_description
1 polymer ?
#
loop_
_entity_poly.entity_id
_entity_poly.type
_entity_poly.pdbx_seq_one_letter_code
_entity_poly.pdbx_strand_id
1 'polypeptide(L)'
;MTRYKITIEYDGKNYNGWQAQKGLNTIQGALEESVQLFCGEKVSIYGAGRTDTGVHASGQVAHLDLDIESIEDKKNKLGKLTMGVNYYLSRNFNNEITIISSKKVNQEFHARFSAK
;
A
#
# COMPACT_ATOMS: atom_id res chain seq x y z
N MET A 1 10.70 -13.21 4.11
CA MET A 1 9.77 -12.28 3.50
C MET A 1 10.44 -11.37 2.51
N THR A 2 9.71 -10.90 1.53
CA THR A 2 10.23 -9.99 0.50
C THR A 2 9.67 -8.60 0.74
N ARG A 3 10.54 -7.60 0.76
CA ARG A 3 10.14 -6.20 0.96
C ARG A 3 9.88 -5.52 -0.36
N TYR A 4 8.76 -4.80 -0.42
CA TYR A 4 8.38 -3.97 -1.55
C TYR A 4 8.26 -2.52 -1.14
N LYS A 5 8.81 -1.65 -1.99
CA LYS A 5 8.57 -0.22 -1.93
C LYS A 5 7.41 0.08 -2.86
N ILE A 6 6.42 0.81 -2.38
CA ILE A 6 5.31 1.28 -3.21
C ILE A 6 5.26 2.79 -3.19
N THR A 7 4.87 3.37 -4.31
CA THR A 7 4.63 4.81 -4.42
C THR A 7 3.14 4.98 -4.67
N ILE A 8 2.51 5.85 -3.89
CA ILE A 8 1.06 5.93 -3.83
C ILE A 8 0.62 7.37 -4.02
N GLU A 9 -0.46 7.57 -4.77
CA GLU A 9 -1.16 8.85 -4.78
C GLU A 9 -2.56 8.64 -4.21
N TYR A 10 -3.09 9.65 -3.57
CA TYR A 10 -4.45 9.57 -3.04
C TYR A 10 -5.11 10.93 -2.88
N ASP A 11 -6.43 10.91 -3.03
CA ASP A 11 -7.33 12.00 -2.68
C ASP A 11 -7.78 11.75 -1.24
N GLY A 12 -7.28 12.53 -0.31
CA GLY A 12 -7.55 12.34 1.11
C GLY A 12 -8.89 12.86 1.60
N LYS A 13 -9.71 13.41 0.72
CA LYS A 13 -10.96 14.06 1.08
C LYS A 13 -11.86 13.22 1.98
N ASN A 14 -11.98 11.94 1.69
CA ASN A 14 -12.89 11.03 2.40
C ASN A 14 -12.18 10.16 3.43
N TYR A 15 -10.95 10.54 3.83
CA TYR A 15 -10.12 9.74 4.73
C TYR A 15 -9.70 10.52 5.96
N ASN A 16 -9.55 9.80 7.06
CA ASN A 16 -9.11 10.35 8.36
C ASN A 16 -7.58 10.26 8.47
N GLY A 17 -6.87 10.73 7.45
CA GLY A 17 -5.43 10.73 7.38
C GLY A 17 -4.82 9.41 6.94
N TRP A 18 -3.49 9.34 7.05
CA TRP A 18 -2.73 8.16 6.64
C TRP A 18 -2.87 6.99 7.60
N GLN A 19 -2.63 7.24 8.89
CA GLN A 19 -2.43 6.17 9.86
C GLN A 19 -3.71 5.42 10.21
N ALA A 20 -3.66 4.09 10.14
CA ALA A 20 -4.77 3.23 10.50
C ALA A 20 -5.19 3.44 11.96
N GLN A 21 -6.49 3.63 12.15
CA GLN A 21 -7.11 3.81 13.46
C GLN A 21 -8.41 3.05 13.49
N LYS A 22 -8.69 2.42 14.61
CA LYS A 22 -9.90 1.61 14.77
C LYS A 22 -11.16 2.43 14.50
N GLY A 23 -12.00 1.92 13.61
CA GLY A 23 -13.29 2.54 13.29
C GLY A 23 -13.23 3.72 12.34
N LEU A 24 -12.04 4.07 11.82
CA LEU A 24 -11.89 5.18 10.89
C LEU A 24 -11.43 4.72 9.51
N ASN A 25 -11.87 5.42 8.48
CA ASN A 25 -11.37 5.23 7.12
C ASN A 25 -10.03 5.94 6.99
N THR A 26 -8.96 5.19 6.74
CA THR A 26 -7.62 5.74 6.59
C THR A 26 -6.97 5.18 5.33
N ILE A 27 -5.97 5.92 4.82
CA ILE A 27 -5.23 5.48 3.62
C ILE A 27 -4.50 4.16 3.89
N GLN A 28 -3.80 4.07 5.01
CA GLN A 28 -3.09 2.85 5.40
C GLN A 28 -4.04 1.65 5.53
N GLY A 29 -5.18 1.85 6.18
CA GLY A 29 -6.18 0.78 6.35
C GLY A 29 -6.73 0.28 5.02
N ALA A 30 -7.03 1.19 4.10
CA ALA A 30 -7.53 0.85 2.77
C ALA A 30 -6.49 0.05 1.96
N LEU A 31 -5.22 0.47 2.03
CA LEU A 31 -4.14 -0.22 1.36
C LEU A 31 -3.93 -1.62 1.94
N GLU A 32 -3.91 -1.75 3.26
CA GLU A 32 -3.71 -3.04 3.92
C GLU A 32 -4.83 -4.02 3.57
N GLU A 33 -6.08 -3.54 3.56
CA GLU A 33 -7.21 -4.36 3.16
C GLU A 33 -7.09 -4.82 1.71
N SER A 34 -6.72 -3.93 0.81
CA SER A 34 -6.62 -4.24 -0.62
C SER A 34 -5.48 -5.21 -0.92
N VAL A 35 -4.35 -5.08 -0.24
CA VAL A 35 -3.24 -6.03 -0.35
C VAL A 35 -3.66 -7.40 0.15
N GLN A 36 -4.37 -7.45 1.28
CA GLN A 36 -4.86 -8.73 1.82
C GLN A 36 -5.83 -9.41 0.87
N LEU A 37 -6.72 -8.67 0.25
CA LEU A 37 -7.64 -9.21 -0.75
C LEU A 37 -6.89 -9.77 -1.96
N PHE A 38 -5.82 -9.11 -2.37
CA PHE A 38 -5.04 -9.53 -3.53
C PHE A 38 -4.19 -10.76 -3.26
N CYS A 39 -3.41 -10.77 -2.19
CA CYS A 39 -2.42 -11.83 -1.95
C CYS A 39 -2.82 -12.84 -0.86
N GLY A 40 -3.88 -12.58 -0.12
CA GLY A 40 -4.34 -13.47 0.94
C GLY A 40 -3.57 -13.34 2.25
N GLU A 41 -2.66 -12.39 2.36
CA GLU A 41 -1.87 -12.17 3.56
C GLU A 41 -2.29 -10.89 4.27
N LYS A 42 -2.36 -10.97 5.59
CA LYS A 42 -2.51 -9.77 6.40
C LYS A 42 -1.14 -9.10 6.51
N VAL A 43 -1.06 -7.84 6.11
CA VAL A 43 0.19 -7.10 6.08
C VAL A 43 0.09 -5.80 6.85
N SER A 44 1.24 -5.25 7.23
CA SER A 44 1.36 -3.89 7.75
C SER A 44 2.10 -3.05 6.72
N ILE A 45 1.59 -1.86 6.45
CA ILE A 45 2.18 -0.96 5.46
C ILE A 45 2.69 0.28 6.18
N TYR A 46 3.98 0.59 5.99
CA TYR A 46 4.66 1.68 6.69
C TYR A 46 4.94 2.81 5.72
N GLY A 47 4.40 4.00 5.99
CA GLY A 47 4.59 5.18 5.14
C GLY A 47 5.83 5.97 5.51
N ALA A 48 6.35 6.73 4.53
CA ALA A 48 7.47 7.64 4.76
C ALA A 48 7.09 8.80 5.67
N GLY A 49 5.83 9.24 5.57
CA GLY A 49 5.29 10.29 6.42
C GLY A 49 3.82 10.03 6.70
N ARG A 50 3.28 10.79 7.63
CA ARG A 50 1.85 10.75 7.94
C ARG A 50 1.19 11.99 7.36
N THR A 51 -0.03 11.83 6.87
CA THR A 51 -0.85 12.96 6.46
C THR A 51 -2.06 13.05 7.37
N ASP A 52 -2.54 14.27 7.56
CA ASP A 52 -3.72 14.52 8.39
C ASP A 52 -5.01 14.28 7.60
N THR A 53 -6.14 14.32 8.32
CA THR A 53 -7.46 14.16 7.71
C THR A 53 -7.64 15.11 6.53
N GLY A 54 -8.09 14.56 5.41
CA GLY A 54 -8.40 15.32 4.20
C GLY A 54 -7.22 15.70 3.33
N VAL A 55 -5.98 15.41 3.76
CA VAL A 55 -4.78 15.77 3.00
C VAL A 55 -4.56 14.82 1.84
N HIS A 56 -4.21 15.38 0.68
CA HIS A 56 -3.89 14.64 -0.53
C HIS A 56 -2.40 14.36 -0.63
N ALA A 57 -2.02 13.36 -1.41
CA ALA A 57 -0.62 13.11 -1.73
C ALA A 57 -0.50 12.67 -3.19
N SER A 58 0.58 13.10 -3.84
CA SER A 58 0.85 12.72 -5.23
C SER A 58 1.97 11.68 -5.37
N GLY A 59 2.65 11.33 -4.31
CA GLY A 59 3.77 10.38 -4.37
C GLY A 59 4.24 9.95 -3.00
N GLN A 60 3.32 9.50 -2.14
CA GLN A 60 3.71 8.97 -0.83
C GLN A 60 4.43 7.63 -1.02
N VAL A 61 5.58 7.49 -0.37
CA VAL A 61 6.35 6.24 -0.39
C VAL A 61 6.00 5.41 0.83
N ALA A 62 5.83 4.11 0.62
CA ALA A 62 5.57 3.18 1.71
C ALA A 62 6.29 1.86 1.43
N HIS A 63 6.41 1.01 2.45
CA HIS A 63 6.93 -0.34 2.26
C HIS A 63 6.07 -1.35 2.98
N LEU A 64 6.15 -2.60 2.50
CA LEU A 64 5.48 -3.74 3.10
C LEU A 64 6.29 -5.00 2.84
N ASP A 65 6.12 -5.98 3.71
CA ASP A 65 6.75 -7.28 3.56
C ASP A 65 5.70 -8.32 3.22
N LEU A 66 5.98 -9.11 2.19
CA LEU A 66 5.11 -10.19 1.73
C LEU A 66 5.84 -11.51 1.78
N ASP A 67 5.09 -12.59 2.03
CA ASP A 67 5.60 -13.95 1.89
C ASP A 67 5.68 -14.27 0.41
N ILE A 68 6.91 -14.35 -0.09
CA ILE A 68 7.15 -14.56 -1.51
C ILE A 68 6.58 -15.88 -2.02
N GLU A 69 6.54 -16.91 -1.18
CA GLU A 69 5.99 -18.22 -1.59
C GLU A 69 4.50 -18.13 -1.91
N SER A 70 3.73 -17.44 -1.06
CA SER A 70 2.30 -17.24 -1.31
C SER A 70 2.05 -16.56 -2.64
N ILE A 71 2.94 -15.67 -3.05
CA ILE A 71 2.78 -14.91 -4.29
C ILE A 71 3.25 -15.74 -5.49
N GLU A 72 4.38 -16.43 -5.38
CA GLU A 72 4.90 -17.26 -6.45
C GLU A 72 3.95 -18.39 -6.81
N ASP A 73 3.31 -19.02 -5.83
CA ASP A 73 2.33 -20.08 -6.04
C ASP A 73 1.13 -19.60 -6.87
N LYS A 74 0.95 -18.31 -7.00
CA LYS A 74 -0.13 -17.71 -7.78
C LYS A 74 0.37 -17.18 -9.13
N LYS A 75 1.41 -17.77 -9.67
CA LYS A 75 1.90 -17.55 -11.04
C LYS A 75 2.07 -16.09 -11.44
N ASN A 76 3.21 -15.54 -11.16
CA ASN A 76 3.61 -14.21 -11.62
C ASN A 76 2.85 -13.02 -11.00
N LYS A 77 2.15 -13.23 -9.90
CA LYS A 77 1.48 -12.12 -9.23
C LYS A 77 2.46 -11.08 -8.68
N LEU A 78 3.72 -11.46 -8.45
CA LEU A 78 4.74 -10.50 -8.04
C LEU A 78 4.86 -9.32 -9.01
N GLY A 79 4.94 -9.62 -10.30
CA GLY A 79 5.02 -8.58 -11.33
C GLY A 79 3.71 -7.83 -11.52
N LYS A 80 2.64 -8.26 -10.84
CA LYS A 80 1.30 -7.66 -10.97
C LYS A 80 0.79 -7.06 -9.67
N LEU A 81 1.66 -6.86 -8.69
CA LEU A 81 1.27 -6.31 -7.40
C LEU A 81 0.51 -4.99 -7.55
N THR A 82 1.07 -4.07 -8.32
CA THR A 82 0.44 -2.77 -8.57
C THR A 82 -0.94 -2.93 -9.18
N MET A 83 -1.06 -3.72 -10.26
CA MET A 83 -2.33 -3.92 -10.95
C MET A 83 -3.35 -4.63 -10.07
N GLY A 84 -2.93 -5.68 -9.38
CA GLY A 84 -3.83 -6.48 -8.56
C GLY A 84 -4.37 -5.71 -7.37
N VAL A 85 -3.54 -4.97 -6.69
CA VAL A 85 -3.98 -4.16 -5.54
C VAL A 85 -4.86 -3.01 -6.01
N ASN A 86 -4.49 -2.34 -7.11
CA ASN A 86 -5.29 -1.25 -7.68
C ASN A 86 -6.69 -1.71 -8.10
N TYR A 87 -6.84 -2.96 -8.52
CA TYR A 87 -8.15 -3.51 -8.83
C TYR A 87 -9.09 -3.39 -7.62
N TYR A 88 -8.61 -3.78 -6.44
CA TYR A 88 -9.43 -3.70 -5.23
C TYR A 88 -9.59 -2.28 -4.73
N LEU A 89 -8.56 -1.44 -4.87
CA LEU A 89 -8.67 -0.03 -4.51
C LEU A 89 -9.72 0.67 -5.37
N SER A 90 -9.76 0.36 -6.66
CA SER A 90 -10.76 0.92 -7.58
C SER A 90 -12.17 0.51 -7.19
N ARG A 91 -12.38 -0.77 -6.90
CA ARG A 91 -13.73 -1.29 -6.59
C ARG A 91 -14.23 -0.86 -5.24
N ASN A 92 -13.37 -0.87 -4.23
CA ASN A 92 -13.80 -0.70 -2.84
C ASN A 92 -13.58 0.71 -2.31
N PHE A 93 -12.75 1.51 -2.99
CA PHE A 93 -12.39 2.85 -2.52
C PHE A 93 -12.49 3.92 -3.63
N ASN A 94 -13.29 3.64 -4.65
CA ASN A 94 -13.69 4.62 -5.70
C ASN A 94 -12.52 5.28 -6.45
N ASN A 95 -11.41 4.57 -6.64
CA ASN A 95 -10.21 5.12 -7.29
C ASN A 95 -9.58 6.30 -6.54
N GLU A 96 -9.90 6.47 -5.28
CA GLU A 96 -9.36 7.57 -4.49
C GLU A 96 -7.92 7.33 -4.04
N ILE A 97 -7.48 6.08 -4.11
CA ILE A 97 -6.13 5.66 -3.75
C ILE A 97 -5.60 4.82 -4.89
N THR A 98 -4.40 5.14 -5.37
CA THR A 98 -3.78 4.42 -6.48
C THR A 98 -2.30 4.16 -6.19
N ILE A 99 -1.87 2.91 -6.39
CA ILE A 99 -0.45 2.60 -6.36
C ILE A 99 0.12 2.95 -7.74
N ILE A 100 1.08 3.88 -7.75
CA ILE A 100 1.73 4.33 -8.99
C ILE A 100 2.75 3.30 -9.45
N SER A 101 3.51 2.75 -8.50
CA SER A 101 4.54 1.75 -8.80
C SER A 101 4.83 0.88 -7.59
N SER A 102 5.34 -0.31 -7.85
CA SER A 102 5.83 -1.21 -6.81
C SER A 102 7.17 -1.78 -7.25
N LYS A 103 8.09 -1.93 -6.31
CA LYS A 103 9.45 -2.37 -6.58
C LYS A 103 9.96 -3.22 -5.42
N LYS A 104 10.57 -4.36 -5.75
CA LYS A 104 11.25 -5.19 -4.78
C LYS A 104 12.50 -4.46 -4.30
N VAL A 105 12.70 -4.39 -3.00
CA VAL A 105 13.84 -3.67 -2.39
C VAL A 105 14.51 -4.54 -1.34
N ASN A 106 15.70 -4.10 -0.91
CA ASN A 106 16.45 -4.74 0.15
C ASN A 106 15.69 -4.63 1.47
N GLN A 107 15.83 -5.62 2.35
CA GLN A 107 15.20 -5.63 3.68
C GLN A 107 15.65 -4.45 4.55
N GLU A 108 16.76 -3.81 4.24
CA GLU A 108 17.24 -2.64 4.95
C GLU A 108 16.48 -1.37 4.56
N PHE A 109 15.78 -1.38 3.43
CA PHE A 109 14.97 -0.22 3.02
C PHE A 109 13.86 0.02 4.04
N HIS A 110 13.72 1.26 4.48
CA HIS A 110 12.60 1.68 5.32
C HIS A 110 12.03 2.98 4.76
N ALA A 111 10.73 2.99 4.44
CA ALA A 111 10.09 4.12 3.79
C ALA A 111 10.36 5.45 4.51
N ARG A 112 10.27 5.45 5.85
CA ARG A 112 10.46 6.65 6.66
C ARG A 112 11.89 7.17 6.64
N PHE A 113 12.89 6.28 6.61
CA PHE A 113 14.29 6.66 6.77
C PHE A 113 15.07 6.67 5.46
N SER A 114 14.60 5.93 4.45
CA SER A 114 15.34 5.72 3.20
C SER A 114 14.78 6.49 2.01
N ALA A 115 13.55 6.97 2.07
CA ALA A 115 12.84 7.59 0.93
C ALA A 115 13.01 9.10 0.88
N LYS A 116 14.21 9.56 0.99
CA LYS A 116 14.49 11.00 0.94
C LYS A 116 14.77 11.46 -0.49
#